data_3696e94e407bef2715754aeaf02147b2
#
_entry.id   3696e94e407bef2715754aeaf02147b2
#
_cell.length_a   1.000
_cell.length_b   1.000
_cell.length_c   1.000
_cell.angle_alpha   90.00
_cell.angle_beta   90.00
_cell.angle_gamma   90.00
#
_symmetry.space_group_name_H-M   'P 1'
#
loop_
_entity.id
_entity.type
_entity.pdbx_description
1 polymer ?
#
loop_
_entity_poly.entity_id
_entity_poly.type
_entity_poly.pdbx_seq_one_letter_code
_entity_poly.pdbx_strand_id
1 'polypeptide(L)'
;MVYARYFKPGQKILVRVAESTGRFEALSATFQESDSGCFDLLLTSPTREEEGYPFAAGMPLELMSDHLGLGLRLTGRFQQHVADNRIRVELVSGLQVFQRRLHRRLDINVGLRYTKGRGTLRSFRQQWEKNLQILEQTQDFSKLPPFPRTHVNLSAGGIRFELAPPIEAGDLCLILLQLEPASRPICALNEVVWLNEPEGDHRRIAGMQFICILDADKKRIEALIRQAGDAAKEPRWNS
;
A
#
# COMPACT_ATOMS: atom_id res chain seq x y z
N MET A 1 4.81 13.59 -27.48
CA MET A 1 4.80 14.08 -26.09
C MET A 1 5.74 13.26 -25.23
N VAL A 2 6.50 13.91 -24.35
CA VAL A 2 7.59 13.24 -23.60
C VAL A 2 7.07 12.30 -22.51
N TYR A 3 5.86 12.51 -21.98
CA TYR A 3 5.37 11.80 -20.79
C TYR A 3 4.68 10.45 -21.06
N ALA A 4 4.15 10.23 -22.27
CA ALA A 4 3.46 8.99 -22.63
C ALA A 4 4.30 7.72 -22.39
N ARG A 5 5.63 7.82 -22.53
CA ARG A 5 6.56 6.70 -22.30
C ARG A 5 6.59 6.17 -20.85
N TYR A 6 6.10 6.94 -19.88
CA TYR A 6 6.04 6.54 -18.46
C TYR A 6 4.71 5.87 -18.11
N PHE A 7 3.76 5.83 -19.04
CA PHE A 7 2.45 5.26 -18.84
C PHE A 7 2.20 4.14 -19.83
N LYS A 8 1.58 3.07 -19.36
CA LYS A 8 1.21 1.91 -20.20
C LYS A 8 -0.30 1.76 -20.19
N PRO A 9 -0.93 1.38 -21.32
CA PRO A 9 -2.35 1.04 -21.33
C PRO A 9 -2.70 0.06 -20.18
N GLY A 10 -3.79 0.34 -19.48
CA GLY A 10 -4.21 -0.40 -18.28
C GLY A 10 -3.51 0.01 -16.98
N GLN A 11 -2.52 0.92 -17.01
CA GLN A 11 -1.85 1.40 -15.80
C GLN A 11 -2.84 2.18 -14.92
N LYS A 12 -2.88 1.83 -13.62
CA LYS A 12 -3.75 2.51 -12.65
C LYS A 12 -3.34 3.96 -12.43
N ILE A 13 -4.32 4.85 -12.47
CA ILE A 13 -4.19 6.27 -12.20
C ILE A 13 -5.23 6.66 -11.15
N LEU A 14 -4.79 7.38 -10.12
CA LEU A 14 -5.67 8.05 -9.19
C LEU A 14 -5.89 9.47 -9.71
N VAL A 15 -7.14 9.80 -10.02
CA VAL A 15 -7.58 11.13 -10.44
C VAL A 15 -8.09 11.85 -9.22
N ARG A 16 -7.43 12.92 -8.81
CA ARG A 16 -7.88 13.79 -7.73
C ARG A 16 -8.56 15.02 -8.29
N VAL A 17 -9.75 15.28 -7.82
CA VAL A 17 -10.54 16.46 -8.16
C VAL A 17 -10.56 17.38 -6.93
N ALA A 18 -10.23 18.66 -7.13
CA ALA A 18 -10.34 19.65 -6.07
C ALA A 18 -11.80 20.08 -5.92
N GLU A 19 -12.41 19.83 -4.79
CA GLU A 19 -13.71 20.37 -4.46
C GLU A 19 -13.60 21.82 -3.98
N SER A 20 -14.67 22.59 -4.18
CA SER A 20 -14.79 23.97 -3.69
C SER A 20 -14.64 24.11 -2.17
N THR A 21 -14.85 23.02 -1.43
CA THR A 21 -14.69 22.92 0.03
C THR A 21 -13.25 22.69 0.49
N GLY A 22 -12.27 22.62 -0.43
CA GLY A 22 -10.88 22.27 -0.13
C GLY A 22 -10.66 20.78 0.13
N ARG A 23 -11.68 19.94 -0.04
CA ARG A 23 -11.55 18.48 -0.04
C ARG A 23 -11.19 18.00 -1.43
N PHE A 24 -10.47 16.89 -1.50
CA PHE A 24 -10.15 16.21 -2.76
C PHE A 24 -10.97 14.94 -2.83
N GLU A 25 -11.75 14.80 -3.87
CA GLU A 25 -12.33 13.52 -4.23
C GLU A 25 -11.32 12.74 -5.08
N ALA A 26 -11.18 11.45 -4.80
CA ALA A 26 -10.24 10.58 -5.49
C ALA A 26 -11.02 9.51 -6.26
N LEU A 27 -10.84 9.53 -7.59
CA LEU A 27 -11.45 8.56 -8.50
C LEU A 27 -10.37 7.62 -9.01
N SER A 28 -10.68 6.33 -9.09
CA SER A 28 -9.78 5.35 -9.72
C SER A 28 -10.02 5.32 -11.23
N ALA A 29 -8.92 5.30 -11.98
CA ALA A 29 -8.94 5.21 -13.44
C ALA A 29 -7.82 4.33 -13.95
N THR A 30 -7.89 3.94 -15.23
CA THR A 30 -6.79 3.34 -15.96
C THR A 30 -6.43 4.19 -17.17
N PHE A 31 -5.12 4.34 -17.40
CA PHE A 31 -4.61 4.99 -18.60
C PHE A 31 -4.93 4.15 -19.83
N GLN A 32 -5.46 4.77 -20.86
CA GLN A 32 -5.78 4.10 -22.12
C GLN A 32 -4.78 4.47 -23.21
N GLU A 33 -4.74 5.74 -23.53
CA GLU A 33 -3.86 6.26 -24.57
C GLU A 33 -3.53 7.75 -24.34
N SER A 34 -2.57 8.26 -25.13
CA SER A 34 -2.14 9.65 -25.07
C SER A 34 -2.02 10.19 -26.49
N ASP A 35 -2.65 11.32 -26.74
CA ASP A 35 -2.57 12.04 -27.98
C ASP A 35 -2.49 13.55 -27.74
N SER A 36 -1.63 14.23 -28.52
CA SER A 36 -1.56 15.72 -28.63
C SER A 36 -1.62 16.51 -27.32
N GLY A 37 -1.08 15.96 -26.26
CA GLY A 37 -1.11 16.67 -24.97
C GLY A 37 -2.16 16.21 -24.01
N CYS A 38 -2.96 15.24 -24.39
CA CYS A 38 -4.06 14.73 -23.59
C CYS A 38 -3.83 13.29 -23.18
N PHE A 39 -4.41 12.92 -22.06
CA PHE A 39 -4.56 11.54 -21.60
C PHE A 39 -6.02 11.12 -21.68
N ASP A 40 -6.28 9.97 -22.27
CA ASP A 40 -7.57 9.31 -22.18
C ASP A 40 -7.54 8.31 -21.04
N LEU A 41 -8.46 8.47 -20.10
CA LEU A 41 -8.56 7.71 -18.87
C LEU A 41 -9.92 7.02 -18.81
N LEU A 42 -9.91 5.71 -18.51
CA LEU A 42 -11.12 4.94 -18.20
C LEU A 42 -11.33 4.93 -16.70
N LEU A 43 -12.41 5.52 -16.22
CA LEU A 43 -12.80 5.52 -14.83
C LEU A 43 -13.22 4.10 -14.40
N THR A 44 -12.65 3.59 -13.32
CA THR A 44 -12.87 2.22 -12.83
C THR A 44 -13.57 2.18 -11.47
N SER A 45 -13.62 3.30 -10.74
CA SER A 45 -14.47 3.40 -9.54
C SER A 45 -15.91 3.62 -9.95
N PRO A 46 -16.87 2.91 -9.34
CA PRO A 46 -18.24 3.34 -9.40
C PRO A 46 -18.30 4.74 -8.80
N THR A 47 -18.56 5.71 -9.62
CA THR A 47 -19.02 7.00 -9.15
C THR A 47 -20.28 6.74 -8.33
N ARG A 48 -20.36 7.28 -7.13
CA ARG A 48 -21.55 7.18 -6.30
C ARG A 48 -22.72 7.67 -7.14
N GLU A 49 -23.68 6.76 -7.42
CA GLU A 49 -24.88 7.00 -8.18
C GLU A 49 -24.77 6.83 -9.70
N GLU A 50 -25.87 6.55 -10.33
CA GLU A 50 -26.05 6.22 -11.74
C GLU A 50 -25.64 7.32 -12.74
N GLU A 51 -25.30 8.52 -12.26
CA GLU A 51 -25.05 9.71 -13.09
C GLU A 51 -23.57 10.05 -13.33
N GLY A 52 -22.63 9.33 -12.71
CA GLY A 52 -21.20 9.61 -12.87
C GLY A 52 -20.73 10.87 -12.13
N TYR A 53 -19.41 11.13 -12.10
CA TYR A 53 -18.87 12.35 -11.49
C TYR A 53 -19.15 13.58 -12.40
N PRO A 54 -19.65 14.70 -11.88
CA PRO A 54 -20.04 15.88 -12.67
C PRO A 54 -18.81 16.70 -13.10
N PHE A 55 -18.03 16.20 -14.04
CA PHE A 55 -16.90 16.94 -14.57
C PHE A 55 -17.36 18.16 -15.37
N ALA A 56 -16.77 19.32 -15.08
CA ALA A 56 -16.95 20.53 -15.86
C ALA A 56 -15.72 20.80 -16.74
N ALA A 57 -15.91 21.28 -17.95
CA ALA A 57 -14.80 21.60 -18.87
C ALA A 57 -13.84 22.61 -18.21
N GLY A 58 -12.55 22.35 -18.30
CA GLY A 58 -11.50 23.12 -17.65
C GLY A 58 -11.28 22.82 -16.16
N MET A 59 -12.06 21.92 -15.56
CA MET A 59 -11.91 21.52 -14.14
C MET A 59 -10.47 21.02 -13.88
N PRO A 60 -9.78 21.55 -12.87
CA PRO A 60 -8.41 21.13 -12.55
C PRO A 60 -8.40 19.71 -11.96
N LEU A 61 -7.50 18.89 -12.46
CA LEU A 61 -7.29 17.51 -12.06
C LEU A 61 -5.83 17.28 -11.70
N GLU A 62 -5.61 16.45 -10.69
CA GLU A 62 -4.30 15.91 -10.35
C GLU A 62 -4.31 14.41 -10.65
N LEU A 63 -3.39 13.97 -11.52
CA LEU A 63 -3.23 12.59 -11.92
C LEU A 63 -2.04 12.00 -11.18
N MET A 64 -2.26 10.93 -10.44
CA MET A 64 -1.21 10.23 -9.71
C MET A 64 -1.12 8.78 -10.15
N SER A 65 0.09 8.29 -10.34
CA SER A 65 0.34 6.89 -10.69
C SER A 65 1.62 6.38 -10.06
N ASP A 66 1.85 5.08 -10.15
CA ASP A 66 3.09 4.44 -9.73
C ASP A 66 3.85 3.92 -10.95
N HIS A 67 5.15 4.18 -10.99
CA HIS A 67 6.05 3.59 -11.97
C HIS A 67 7.35 3.16 -11.29
N LEU A 68 7.65 1.87 -11.33
CA LEU A 68 8.86 1.27 -10.73
C LEU A 68 9.09 1.68 -9.25
N GLY A 69 8.01 1.84 -8.48
CA GLY A 69 8.08 2.21 -7.06
C GLY A 69 8.20 3.71 -6.79
N LEU A 70 8.26 4.52 -7.82
CA LEU A 70 8.20 5.99 -7.74
C LEU A 70 6.76 6.46 -7.95
N GLY A 71 6.36 7.51 -7.26
CA GLY A 71 5.12 8.22 -7.53
C GLY A 71 5.30 9.14 -8.71
N LEU A 72 4.35 9.11 -9.64
CA LEU A 72 4.23 10.04 -10.74
C LEU A 72 3.05 10.96 -10.47
N ARG A 73 3.24 12.26 -10.69
CA ARG A 73 2.20 13.28 -10.52
C ARG A 73 2.20 14.20 -11.72
N LEU A 74 1.02 14.41 -12.27
CA LEU A 74 0.74 15.36 -13.35
C LEU A 74 -0.45 16.21 -12.94
N THR A 75 -0.51 17.45 -13.39
CA THR A 75 -1.71 18.27 -13.34
C THR A 75 -2.27 18.44 -14.72
N GLY A 76 -3.58 18.39 -14.82
CA GLY A 76 -4.31 18.54 -16.07
C GLY A 76 -5.63 19.24 -15.85
N ARG A 77 -6.37 19.37 -16.93
CA ARG A 77 -7.75 19.91 -16.94
C ARG A 77 -8.65 18.92 -17.66
N PHE A 78 -9.81 18.69 -17.08
CA PHE A 78 -10.85 17.93 -17.76
C PHE A 78 -11.23 18.66 -19.07
N GLN A 79 -11.18 17.94 -20.18
CA GLN A 79 -11.52 18.46 -21.48
C GLN A 79 -12.93 18.06 -21.90
N GLN A 80 -13.19 16.74 -21.93
CA GLN A 80 -14.49 16.20 -22.35
C GLN A 80 -14.64 14.73 -21.95
N HIS A 81 -15.89 14.25 -21.98
CA HIS A 81 -16.18 12.82 -22.02
C HIS A 81 -15.95 12.29 -23.44
N VAL A 82 -15.23 11.17 -23.56
CA VAL A 82 -14.99 10.48 -24.85
C VAL A 82 -16.00 9.34 -25.00
N ALA A 83 -16.38 8.72 -23.89
CA ALA A 83 -17.44 7.71 -23.76
C ALA A 83 -17.96 7.73 -22.32
N ASP A 84 -18.95 6.90 -21.98
CA ASP A 84 -19.63 6.91 -20.67
C ASP A 84 -18.69 6.99 -19.47
N ASN A 85 -17.67 6.13 -19.41
CA ASN A 85 -16.68 6.12 -18.32
C ASN A 85 -15.28 6.54 -18.79
N ARG A 86 -15.16 7.13 -19.98
CA ARG A 86 -13.89 7.56 -20.54
C ARG A 86 -13.82 9.07 -20.64
N ILE A 87 -12.82 9.63 -19.96
CA ILE A 87 -12.56 11.07 -19.92
C ILE A 87 -11.26 11.42 -20.65
N ARG A 88 -11.23 12.59 -21.27
CA ARG A 88 -10.02 13.20 -21.82
C ARG A 88 -9.55 14.32 -20.93
N VAL A 89 -8.26 14.27 -20.56
CA VAL A 89 -7.61 15.23 -19.68
C VAL A 89 -6.46 15.89 -20.43
N GLU A 90 -6.52 17.21 -20.62
CA GLU A 90 -5.42 18.01 -21.14
C GLU A 90 -4.36 18.19 -20.06
N LEU A 91 -3.09 17.87 -20.34
CA LEU A 91 -1.99 18.03 -19.41
C LEU A 91 -1.48 19.47 -19.40
N VAL A 92 -1.44 20.08 -18.21
CA VAL A 92 -1.05 21.49 -18.01
C VAL A 92 0.38 21.61 -17.48
N SER A 93 0.84 20.67 -16.66
CA SER A 93 2.17 20.74 -16.03
C SER A 93 3.05 19.57 -16.41
N GLY A 94 4.37 19.78 -16.22
CA GLY A 94 5.38 18.74 -16.35
C GLY A 94 5.22 17.62 -15.35
N LEU A 95 5.71 16.42 -15.73
CA LEU A 95 5.74 15.25 -14.86
C LEU A 95 6.63 15.50 -13.65
N GLN A 96 6.04 15.37 -12.46
CA GLN A 96 6.75 15.35 -11.19
C GLN A 96 6.94 13.91 -10.74
N VAL A 97 8.17 13.57 -10.44
CA VAL A 97 8.52 12.26 -9.86
C VAL A 97 8.81 12.48 -8.38
N PHE A 98 8.15 11.70 -7.52
CA PHE A 98 8.35 11.80 -6.09
C PHE A 98 8.47 10.42 -5.46
N GLN A 99 9.18 10.35 -4.34
CA GLN A 99 9.25 9.11 -3.59
C GLN A 99 7.95 8.93 -2.80
N ARG A 100 7.03 8.09 -3.32
CA ARG A 100 5.75 7.81 -2.67
C ARG A 100 5.92 7.05 -1.36
N ARG A 101 6.96 6.21 -1.27
CA ARG A 101 7.17 5.34 -0.12
C ARG A 101 8.15 5.96 0.85
N LEU A 102 7.69 6.26 2.06
CA LEU A 102 8.54 6.72 3.16
C LEU A 102 9.53 5.64 3.61
N HIS A 103 9.17 4.36 3.45
CA HIS A 103 9.99 3.22 3.86
C HIS A 103 10.26 2.27 2.71
N ARG A 104 11.49 1.79 2.62
CA ARG A 104 11.85 0.67 1.71
C ARG A 104 11.09 -0.58 2.13
N ARG A 105 10.86 -1.47 1.18
CA ARG A 105 10.15 -2.74 1.38
C ARG A 105 11.04 -3.90 0.97
N LEU A 106 10.83 -5.03 1.64
CA LEU A 106 11.53 -6.28 1.38
C LEU A 106 10.52 -7.41 1.29
N ASP A 107 10.59 -8.21 0.22
CA ASP A 107 9.88 -9.48 0.12
C ASP A 107 10.72 -10.56 0.78
N ILE A 108 10.20 -11.18 1.84
CA ILE A 108 10.95 -12.09 2.70
C ILE A 108 10.03 -13.14 3.34
N ASN A 109 10.60 -14.31 3.67
CA ASN A 109 9.93 -15.32 4.49
C ASN A 109 10.34 -15.16 5.95
N VAL A 110 9.36 -14.91 6.81
CA VAL A 110 9.56 -14.70 8.26
C VAL A 110 8.60 -15.55 9.06
N GLY A 111 8.90 -15.78 10.33
CA GLY A 111 7.95 -16.36 11.25
C GLY A 111 6.82 -15.38 11.56
N LEU A 112 5.57 -15.75 11.32
CA LEU A 112 4.42 -14.87 11.52
C LEU A 112 3.29 -15.58 12.25
N ARG A 113 2.76 -14.93 13.29
CA ARG A 113 1.48 -15.24 13.91
C ARG A 113 0.64 -13.99 13.92
N TYR A 114 -0.67 -14.15 13.75
CA TYR A 114 -1.59 -13.03 13.81
C TYR A 114 -2.90 -13.40 14.48
N THR A 115 -3.53 -12.41 15.07
CA THR A 115 -4.89 -12.46 15.57
C THR A 115 -5.66 -11.32 14.93
N LYS A 116 -6.73 -11.63 14.23
CA LYS A 116 -7.67 -10.66 13.67
C LYS A 116 -9.00 -10.76 14.41
N GLY A 117 -9.77 -9.70 14.44
CA GLY A 117 -11.07 -9.74 15.08
C GLY A 117 -11.85 -8.44 14.94
N ARG A 118 -13.12 -8.51 15.33
CA ARG A 118 -14.05 -7.38 15.34
C ARG A 118 -14.02 -6.66 16.69
N GLY A 119 -12.83 -6.30 17.17
CA GLY A 119 -12.67 -5.53 18.39
C GLY A 119 -12.56 -4.03 18.14
N THR A 120 -12.69 -3.24 19.20
CA THR A 120 -12.41 -1.80 19.14
C THR A 120 -10.89 -1.56 19.15
N LEU A 121 -10.46 -0.41 18.63
CA LEU A 121 -9.05 0.00 18.69
C LEU A 121 -8.53 -0.03 20.14
N ARG A 122 -9.36 0.34 21.11
CA ARG A 122 -9.01 0.32 22.53
C ARG A 122 -8.69 -1.11 23.01
N SER A 123 -9.54 -2.08 22.70
CA SER A 123 -9.33 -3.48 23.11
C SER A 123 -8.07 -4.09 22.47
N PHE A 124 -7.83 -3.81 21.18
CA PHE A 124 -6.63 -4.26 20.49
C PHE A 124 -5.35 -3.60 21.03
N ARG A 125 -5.42 -2.32 21.40
CA ARG A 125 -4.29 -1.61 22.03
C ARG A 125 -3.95 -2.21 23.40
N GLN A 126 -4.94 -2.50 24.24
CA GLN A 126 -4.74 -3.19 25.50
C GLN A 126 -4.11 -4.58 25.31
N GLN A 127 -4.54 -5.33 24.30
CA GLN A 127 -3.96 -6.63 23.97
C GLN A 127 -2.52 -6.50 23.47
N TRP A 128 -2.21 -5.49 22.68
CA TRP A 128 -0.86 -5.17 22.23
C TRP A 128 0.06 -4.85 23.42
N GLU A 129 -0.37 -3.99 24.33
CA GLU A 129 0.38 -3.65 25.55
C GLU A 129 0.64 -4.89 26.44
N LYS A 130 -0.38 -5.73 26.62
CA LYS A 130 -0.24 -7.00 27.36
C LYS A 130 0.77 -7.94 26.69
N ASN A 131 0.75 -8.06 25.38
CA ASN A 131 1.73 -8.89 24.67
C ASN A 131 3.15 -8.32 24.80
N LEU A 132 3.33 -7.00 24.78
CA LEU A 132 4.63 -6.39 25.03
C LEU A 132 5.16 -6.74 26.43
N GLN A 133 4.33 -6.65 27.46
CA GLN A 133 4.72 -7.02 28.84
C GLN A 133 5.15 -8.49 28.92
N ILE A 134 4.41 -9.40 28.25
CA ILE A 134 4.78 -10.82 28.19
C ILE A 134 6.14 -10.99 27.50
N LEU A 135 6.38 -10.31 26.38
CA LEU A 135 7.64 -10.38 25.64
C LEU A 135 8.81 -9.79 26.44
N GLU A 136 8.59 -8.75 27.25
CA GLU A 136 9.60 -8.16 28.12
C GLU A 136 9.99 -9.09 29.27
N GLN A 137 9.04 -9.86 29.80
CA GLN A 137 9.28 -10.83 30.85
C GLN A 137 9.86 -12.16 30.35
N THR A 138 9.78 -12.42 29.06
CA THR A 138 10.27 -13.67 28.45
C THR A 138 11.79 -13.63 28.30
N GLN A 139 12.49 -14.51 29.03
CA GLN A 139 13.96 -14.62 28.97
C GLN A 139 14.46 -15.52 27.83
N ASP A 140 13.67 -16.49 27.41
CA ASP A 140 14.07 -17.50 26.42
C ASP A 140 12.98 -17.66 25.35
N PHE A 141 13.21 -17.03 24.22
CA PHE A 141 12.29 -17.06 23.08
C PHE A 141 12.35 -18.37 22.27
N SER A 142 13.35 -19.22 22.53
CA SER A 142 13.43 -20.54 21.89
C SER A 142 12.32 -21.49 22.36
N LYS A 143 11.76 -21.23 23.53
CA LYS A 143 10.64 -21.99 24.13
C LYS A 143 9.27 -21.57 23.58
N LEU A 144 9.19 -20.52 22.80
CA LEU A 144 7.93 -20.16 22.16
C LEU A 144 7.56 -21.21 21.12
N PRO A 145 6.26 -21.50 20.96
CA PRO A 145 5.82 -22.38 19.89
C PRO A 145 6.31 -21.89 18.53
N PRO A 146 6.66 -22.79 17.59
CA PRO A 146 7.17 -22.42 16.28
C PRO A 146 6.29 -21.42 15.54
N PHE A 147 6.87 -20.40 14.93
CA PHE A 147 6.18 -19.44 14.10
C PHE A 147 6.06 -19.99 12.67
N PRO A 148 4.86 -20.11 12.10
CA PRO A 148 4.70 -20.48 10.70
C PRO A 148 5.48 -19.56 9.79
N ARG A 149 6.26 -20.12 8.87
CA ARG A 149 7.00 -19.34 7.86
C ARG A 149 6.01 -18.79 6.85
N THR A 150 5.97 -17.50 6.71
CA THR A 150 5.02 -16.78 5.86
C THR A 150 5.77 -15.82 4.96
N HIS A 151 5.44 -15.83 3.67
CA HIS A 151 5.94 -14.85 2.73
C HIS A 151 5.26 -13.51 2.96
N VAL A 152 6.05 -12.47 3.17
CA VAL A 152 5.54 -11.12 3.46
C VAL A 152 6.30 -10.09 2.66
N ASN A 153 5.65 -8.95 2.36
CA ASN A 153 6.32 -7.74 1.93
C ASN A 153 6.33 -6.78 3.12
N LEU A 154 7.51 -6.54 3.68
CA LEU A 154 7.73 -5.87 4.96
C LEU A 154 8.39 -4.51 4.78
N SER A 155 7.95 -3.52 5.56
CA SER A 155 8.60 -2.21 5.71
C SER A 155 8.47 -1.71 7.14
N ALA A 156 9.19 -0.67 7.54
CA ALA A 156 9.03 -0.05 8.85
C ALA A 156 7.66 0.62 9.09
N GLY A 157 6.89 0.87 8.02
CA GLY A 157 5.54 1.44 8.11
C GLY A 157 4.40 0.42 8.06
N GLY A 158 4.67 -0.84 7.71
CA GLY A 158 3.61 -1.83 7.55
C GLY A 158 4.06 -3.12 6.89
N ILE A 159 3.11 -4.02 6.70
CA ILE A 159 3.31 -5.37 6.19
C ILE A 159 2.20 -5.75 5.20
N ARG A 160 2.53 -6.61 4.24
CA ARG A 160 1.57 -7.21 3.31
C ARG A 160 1.78 -8.71 3.31
N PHE A 161 0.70 -9.46 3.48
CA PHE A 161 0.70 -10.93 3.39
C PHE A 161 -0.72 -11.47 3.13
N GLU A 162 -0.86 -12.76 2.94
CA GLU A 162 -2.15 -13.41 2.72
C GLU A 162 -2.88 -13.70 4.02
N LEU A 163 -4.15 -13.30 4.08
CA LEU A 163 -5.08 -13.55 5.18
C LEU A 163 -6.28 -14.38 4.73
N ALA A 164 -6.72 -15.26 5.64
CA ALA A 164 -7.98 -15.96 5.44
C ALA A 164 -9.18 -15.01 5.64
N PRO A 165 -10.26 -15.12 4.85
CA PRO A 165 -11.49 -14.39 5.09
C PRO A 165 -12.17 -14.81 6.42
N PRO A 166 -13.14 -14.05 6.96
CA PRO A 166 -13.55 -12.73 6.49
C PRO A 166 -12.52 -11.67 6.87
N ILE A 167 -12.26 -10.71 5.97
CA ILE A 167 -11.39 -9.55 6.20
C ILE A 167 -11.83 -8.38 5.33
N GLU A 168 -11.84 -7.18 5.92
CA GLU A 168 -12.25 -5.94 5.27
C GLU A 168 -11.22 -4.83 5.52
N ALA A 169 -11.26 -3.78 4.71
CA ALA A 169 -10.47 -2.57 4.97
C ALA A 169 -10.98 -1.91 6.26
N GLY A 170 -10.05 -1.47 7.11
CA GLY A 170 -10.34 -0.96 8.46
C GLY A 170 -10.29 -2.04 9.55
N ASP A 171 -10.23 -3.34 9.21
CA ASP A 171 -10.05 -4.38 10.22
C ASP A 171 -8.72 -4.25 10.95
N LEU A 172 -8.75 -4.57 12.25
CA LEU A 172 -7.58 -4.57 13.10
C LEU A 172 -6.95 -5.96 13.18
N CYS A 173 -5.63 -5.98 13.15
CA CYS A 173 -4.85 -7.21 13.22
C CYS A 173 -3.65 -7.02 14.16
N LEU A 174 -3.54 -7.88 15.17
CA LEU A 174 -2.37 -7.95 16.01
C LEU A 174 -1.43 -9.02 15.47
N ILE A 175 -0.17 -8.66 15.21
CA ILE A 175 0.84 -9.58 14.68
C ILE A 175 1.99 -9.76 15.67
N LEU A 176 2.55 -10.96 15.65
CA LEU A 176 3.85 -11.30 16.20
C LEU A 176 4.74 -11.74 15.03
N LEU A 177 5.82 -11.02 14.82
CA LEU A 177 6.74 -11.22 13.71
C LEU A 177 8.12 -11.63 14.23
N GLN A 178 8.59 -12.82 13.85
CA GLN A 178 9.91 -13.31 14.21
C GLN A 178 10.84 -13.19 13.00
N LEU A 179 11.75 -12.22 13.05
CA LEU A 179 12.71 -11.97 11.97
C LEU A 179 13.78 -13.06 11.89
N GLU A 180 14.25 -13.49 13.06
CA GLU A 180 15.29 -14.51 13.21
C GLU A 180 14.84 -15.58 14.22
N PRO A 181 15.25 -16.84 14.05
CA PRO A 181 14.96 -17.90 15.02
C PRO A 181 15.42 -17.51 16.43
N ALA A 182 14.62 -17.86 17.43
CA ALA A 182 14.89 -17.58 18.85
C ALA A 182 15.11 -16.10 19.23
N SER A 183 14.93 -15.16 18.29
CA SER A 183 14.96 -13.72 18.61
C SER A 183 13.62 -13.26 19.21
N ARG A 184 13.68 -12.16 19.96
CA ARG A 184 12.46 -11.51 20.48
C ARG A 184 11.52 -11.15 19.33
N PRO A 185 10.28 -11.67 19.30
CA PRO A 185 9.31 -11.32 18.29
C PRO A 185 8.95 -9.82 18.35
N ILE A 186 8.71 -9.25 17.19
CA ILE A 186 8.12 -7.92 17.07
C ILE A 186 6.62 -8.05 17.26
N CYS A 187 6.06 -7.26 18.17
CA CYS A 187 4.61 -7.17 18.36
C CYS A 187 4.10 -5.86 17.77
N ALA A 188 3.18 -5.95 16.81
CA ALA A 188 2.59 -4.76 16.18
C ALA A 188 1.08 -4.89 16.06
N LEU A 189 0.38 -3.78 16.32
CA LEU A 189 -1.02 -3.61 15.99
C LEU A 189 -1.13 -2.94 14.63
N ASN A 190 -1.96 -3.49 13.78
CA ASN A 190 -2.11 -3.10 12.38
C ASN A 190 -3.56 -2.80 12.04
N GLU A 191 -3.74 -1.95 11.05
CA GLU A 191 -5.00 -1.73 10.35
C GLU A 191 -4.87 -2.17 8.90
N VAL A 192 -5.86 -2.89 8.40
CA VAL A 192 -5.96 -3.27 6.99
C VAL A 192 -6.33 -2.03 6.18
N VAL A 193 -5.41 -1.52 5.38
CA VAL A 193 -5.62 -0.33 4.55
C VAL A 193 -5.89 -0.67 3.09
N TRP A 194 -5.67 -1.93 2.70
CA TRP A 194 -5.82 -2.37 1.33
C TRP A 194 -6.00 -3.88 1.25
N LEU A 195 -6.85 -4.31 0.32
CA LEU A 195 -7.07 -5.72 -0.02
C LEU A 195 -7.07 -5.87 -1.54
N ASN A 196 -6.56 -7.01 -2.05
CA ASN A 196 -6.80 -7.36 -3.44
C ASN A 196 -8.28 -7.71 -3.66
N GLU A 197 -8.70 -7.71 -4.92
CA GLU A 197 -10.02 -8.22 -5.29
C GLU A 197 -10.15 -9.69 -4.90
N PRO A 198 -11.33 -10.12 -4.44
CA PRO A 198 -11.54 -11.51 -4.07
C PRO A 198 -11.50 -12.39 -5.32
N GLU A 199 -10.67 -13.43 -5.30
CA GLU A 199 -10.67 -14.50 -6.29
C GLU A 199 -11.29 -15.75 -5.66
N GLY A 200 -12.64 -15.83 -5.63
CA GLY A 200 -13.37 -16.89 -4.96
C GLY A 200 -13.28 -16.83 -3.42
N ASP A 201 -13.48 -17.96 -2.74
CA ASP A 201 -13.39 -18.09 -1.27
C ASP A 201 -11.95 -18.19 -0.74
N HIS A 202 -10.97 -17.79 -1.52
CA HIS A 202 -9.57 -17.96 -1.21
C HIS A 202 -9.03 -16.86 -0.31
N ARG A 203 -7.83 -17.10 0.25
CA ARG A 203 -7.08 -16.10 1.01
C ARG A 203 -6.87 -14.84 0.18
N ARG A 204 -6.96 -13.70 0.85
CA ARG A 204 -6.75 -12.38 0.23
C ARG A 204 -5.42 -11.79 0.65
N ILE A 205 -4.75 -11.14 -0.28
CA ILE A 205 -3.57 -10.34 0.04
C ILE A 205 -4.04 -9.05 0.69
N ALA A 206 -3.61 -8.82 1.94
CA ALA A 206 -3.91 -7.62 2.70
C ALA A 206 -2.64 -6.77 2.87
N GLY A 207 -2.73 -5.50 2.54
CA GLY A 207 -1.75 -4.49 2.94
C GLY A 207 -2.19 -3.81 4.22
N MET A 208 -1.31 -3.81 5.21
CA MET A 208 -1.60 -3.30 6.54
C MET A 208 -0.59 -2.22 6.93
N GLN A 209 -1.07 -1.21 7.64
CA GLN A 209 -0.28 -0.16 8.26
C GLN A 209 -0.07 -0.47 9.74
N PHE A 210 1.13 -0.27 10.25
CA PHE A 210 1.38 -0.33 11.70
C PHE A 210 0.75 0.88 12.39
N ILE A 211 -0.20 0.61 13.32
CA ILE A 211 -0.79 1.63 14.19
C ILE A 211 0.04 1.77 15.47
N CYS A 212 0.40 0.61 16.08
CA CYS A 212 1.26 0.56 17.26
C CYS A 212 2.39 -0.42 17.00
N ILE A 213 3.62 0.05 17.15
CA ILE A 213 4.86 -0.73 17.10
C ILE A 213 5.93 0.05 17.85
N LEU A 214 6.83 -0.64 18.55
CA LEU A 214 7.95 0.01 19.22
C LEU A 214 8.96 0.59 18.22
N ASP A 215 9.52 1.76 18.51
CA ASP A 215 10.53 2.37 17.64
C ASP A 215 11.79 1.52 17.52
N ALA A 216 12.16 0.80 18.58
CA ALA A 216 13.24 -0.19 18.53
C ALA A 216 12.95 -1.30 17.51
N ASP A 217 11.70 -1.77 17.43
CA ASP A 217 11.30 -2.80 16.47
C ASP A 217 11.22 -2.28 15.03
N LYS A 218 10.80 -1.01 14.83
CA LYS A 218 10.94 -0.36 13.50
C LYS A 218 12.38 -0.33 13.03
N LYS A 219 13.32 0.05 13.92
CA LYS A 219 14.77 0.08 13.60
C LYS A 219 15.31 -1.31 13.25
N ARG A 220 14.82 -2.37 13.91
CA ARG A 220 15.17 -3.77 13.56
C ARG A 220 14.72 -4.13 12.14
N ILE A 221 13.50 -3.75 11.78
CA ILE A 221 12.97 -3.96 10.41
C ILE A 221 13.82 -3.17 9.39
N GLU A 222 14.14 -1.91 9.68
CA GLU A 222 14.96 -1.07 8.77
C GLU A 222 16.37 -1.63 8.59
N ALA A 223 16.98 -2.14 9.67
CA ALA A 223 18.29 -2.78 9.62
C ALA A 223 18.26 -4.03 8.72
N LEU A 224 17.26 -4.90 8.89
CA LEU A 224 17.08 -6.09 8.05
C LEU A 224 16.93 -5.71 6.57
N ILE A 225 16.10 -4.71 6.26
CA ILE A 225 15.87 -4.26 4.87
C ILE A 225 17.14 -3.69 4.26
N ARG A 226 17.93 -2.96 5.03
CA ARG A 226 19.23 -2.41 4.60
C ARG A 226 20.21 -3.52 4.28
N GLN A 227 20.40 -4.46 5.18
CA GLN A 227 21.31 -5.60 5.00
C GLN A 227 20.96 -6.42 3.74
N ALA A 228 19.66 -6.70 3.54
CA ALA A 228 19.20 -7.41 2.34
C ALA A 228 19.45 -6.60 1.05
N GLY A 229 19.30 -5.28 1.10
CA GLY A 229 19.56 -4.38 -0.03
C GLY A 229 21.04 -4.26 -0.39
N ASP A 230 21.91 -4.31 0.60
CA ASP A 230 23.37 -4.25 0.39
C ASP A 230 23.89 -5.59 -0.13
N ALA A 231 23.41 -6.72 0.38
CA ALA A 231 23.73 -8.05 -0.14
C ALA A 231 23.30 -8.25 -1.62
N ALA A 232 22.23 -7.58 -2.06
CA ALA A 232 21.80 -7.63 -3.47
C ALA A 232 22.65 -6.77 -4.42
N LYS A 233 23.49 -5.88 -3.88
CA LYS A 233 24.36 -4.99 -4.66
C LYS A 233 25.77 -5.53 -4.85
N GLU A 234 26.19 -6.52 -4.07
CA GLU A 234 27.47 -7.16 -4.28
C GLU A 234 27.45 -7.95 -5.60
N PRO A 235 28.29 -7.61 -6.59
CA PRO A 235 28.38 -8.37 -7.82
C PRO A 235 28.86 -9.78 -7.48
N ARG A 236 28.06 -10.79 -7.84
CA ARG A 236 28.53 -12.18 -7.84
C ARG A 236 29.61 -12.34 -8.91
N TRP A 237 30.84 -12.05 -8.56
CA TRP A 237 32.00 -12.51 -9.31
C TRP A 237 32.15 -14.02 -9.02
N ASN A 238 31.50 -14.83 -9.83
CA ASN A 238 31.78 -16.26 -9.83
C ASN A 238 32.96 -16.51 -10.76
N SER A 239 34.01 -17.04 -10.15
CA SER A 239 35.11 -17.75 -10.74
C SER A 239 34.65 -18.85 -11.72
#